data_874eb4776e6f789d8fa6c36e8a7b3810
#
_entry.id   874eb4776e6f789d8fa6c36e8a7b3810
#
_cell.length_a   1.000
_cell.length_b   1.000
_cell.length_c   1.000
_cell.angle_alpha   90.00
_cell.angle_beta   90.00
_cell.angle_gamma   90.00
#
_symmetry.space_group_name_H-M   'P 1'
#
loop_
_entity.id
_entity.type
_entity.pdbx_description
1 polymer ?
#
loop_
_entity_poly.entity_id
_entity_poly.type
_entity_poly.pdbx_seq_one_letter_code
_entity_poly.pdbx_strand_id
1 'polypeptide(L)'
;MSSKTTRLALTAALGVAVAIAVPAAAHHSTAMFEWGTSTEMKNVTVDRWMWTNPHTFLYVRDAEGRRWAFEGMSPNHLARAGWSKRSLAVGEKIDLTYYKLRDGRHGGFNVTVTRANGTTLAQLPVRT
;
A
#
# COMPACT_ATOMS: atom_id res chain seq x y z
N MET A 1 -15.56 -44.73 -52.43
CA MET A 1 -15.60 -43.40 -52.97
C MET A 1 -15.87 -42.42 -51.87
N SER A 2 -14.96 -41.52 -51.72
CA SER A 2 -15.05 -40.23 -51.05
C SER A 2 -15.15 -40.20 -49.55
N SER A 3 -14.01 -40.22 -48.91
CA SER A 3 -13.78 -39.80 -47.54
C SER A 3 -12.87 -38.53 -47.50
N LYS A 4 -13.40 -37.40 -47.93
CA LYS A 4 -12.62 -36.14 -47.93
C LYS A 4 -13.31 -34.91 -47.32
N THR A 5 -14.38 -35.07 -46.58
CA THR A 5 -15.14 -33.92 -46.04
C THR A 5 -15.28 -33.87 -44.51
N THR A 6 -14.52 -34.65 -43.78
CA THR A 6 -14.66 -34.68 -42.30
C THR A 6 -13.43 -34.18 -41.54
N ARG A 7 -12.55 -33.39 -42.17
CA ARG A 7 -11.33 -32.88 -41.49
C ARG A 7 -11.22 -31.35 -41.38
N LEU A 8 -12.29 -30.62 -41.66
CA LEU A 8 -12.24 -29.13 -41.63
C LEU A 8 -13.11 -28.48 -40.57
N ALA A 9 -13.64 -29.21 -39.60
CA ALA A 9 -14.52 -28.66 -38.58
C ALA A 9 -13.95 -28.68 -37.14
N LEU A 10 -12.66 -28.98 -36.96
CA LEU A 10 -12.07 -29.11 -35.61
C LEU A 10 -10.96 -28.10 -35.29
N THR A 11 -10.79 -27.05 -36.08
CA THR A 11 -9.70 -26.06 -35.85
C THR A 11 -10.18 -24.63 -35.56
N ALA A 12 -11.47 -24.43 -35.29
CA ALA A 12 -12.02 -23.11 -35.02
C ALA A 12 -12.52 -22.91 -33.58
N ALA A 13 -12.21 -23.80 -32.64
CA ALA A 13 -12.69 -23.70 -31.25
C ALA A 13 -11.60 -23.48 -30.21
N LEU A 14 -10.38 -23.06 -30.59
CA LEU A 14 -9.28 -22.87 -29.65
C LEU A 14 -8.75 -21.42 -29.60
N GLY A 15 -9.56 -20.45 -29.96
CA GLY A 15 -9.09 -19.07 -30.12
C GLY A 15 -9.75 -17.99 -29.29
N VAL A 16 -10.60 -18.30 -28.30
CA VAL A 16 -11.25 -17.26 -27.49
C VAL A 16 -11.31 -17.67 -26.01
N ALA A 17 -10.16 -17.82 -25.39
CA ALA A 17 -10.09 -17.96 -23.94
C ALA A 17 -8.84 -17.28 -23.38
N VAL A 18 -8.48 -16.12 -23.95
CA VAL A 18 -7.46 -15.25 -23.35
C VAL A 18 -8.02 -13.84 -23.35
N ALA A 19 -8.85 -13.57 -22.42
CA ALA A 19 -9.07 -12.22 -21.95
C ALA A 19 -10.04 -12.25 -20.78
N ILE A 20 -9.56 -12.03 -19.67
CA ILE A 20 -10.11 -11.31 -18.54
C ILE A 20 -9.51 -11.90 -17.27
N ALA A 21 -8.20 -11.80 -17.19
CA ALA A 21 -7.56 -11.87 -15.89
C ALA A 21 -7.10 -10.46 -15.59
N VAL A 22 -7.93 -9.64 -14.97
CA VAL A 22 -7.53 -8.37 -14.50
C VAL A 22 -8.39 -7.63 -13.56
N PRO A 23 -7.95 -6.82 -12.91
CA PRO A 23 -7.31 -6.36 -11.71
C PRO A 23 -8.28 -6.33 -10.52
N ALA A 24 -8.75 -7.47 -10.08
CA ALA A 24 -9.47 -7.57 -8.81
C ALA A 24 -8.58 -7.24 -7.60
N ALA A 25 -7.26 -7.41 -7.75
CA ALA A 25 -6.31 -7.16 -6.66
C ALA A 25 -6.13 -5.68 -6.30
N ALA A 26 -6.27 -4.77 -7.28
CA ALA A 26 -6.05 -3.33 -7.02
C ALA A 26 -7.23 -2.67 -6.28
N HIS A 27 -8.45 -3.17 -6.47
CA HIS A 27 -9.63 -2.65 -5.78
C HIS A 27 -9.79 -3.19 -4.36
N HIS A 28 -9.24 -4.37 -4.06
CA HIS A 28 -9.31 -4.94 -2.72
C HIS A 28 -8.38 -4.24 -1.72
N SER A 29 -7.25 -3.67 -2.17
CA SER A 29 -6.28 -3.02 -1.29
C SER A 29 -6.81 -1.74 -0.64
N THR A 30 -7.62 -0.94 -1.34
CA THR A 30 -8.16 0.32 -0.80
C THR A 30 -9.35 0.12 0.12
N ALA A 31 -10.15 -0.93 -0.08
CA ALA A 31 -11.33 -1.22 0.73
C ALA A 31 -11.00 -1.67 2.16
N MET A 32 -9.76 -2.07 2.43
CA MET A 32 -9.35 -2.53 3.76
C MET A 32 -9.12 -1.40 4.77
N PHE A 33 -9.08 -0.14 4.33
CA PHE A 33 -8.84 1.02 5.19
C PHE A 33 -10.13 1.80 5.47
N GLU A 34 -10.18 2.42 6.66
CA GLU A 34 -11.25 3.35 7.06
C GLU A 34 -10.91 4.77 6.61
N TRP A 35 -11.29 5.14 5.40
CA TRP A 35 -10.94 6.43 4.78
C TRP A 35 -11.66 7.67 5.34
N GLY A 36 -12.41 7.55 6.40
CA GLY A 36 -13.18 8.65 6.98
C GLY A 36 -12.31 9.61 7.78
N THR A 37 -11.98 9.22 9.00
CA THR A 37 -11.24 10.04 9.97
C THR A 37 -9.87 9.43 10.23
N SER A 38 -8.83 10.25 10.13
CA SER A 38 -7.47 9.82 10.48
C SER A 38 -7.29 9.71 12.00
N THR A 39 -6.44 8.79 12.40
CA THR A 39 -6.03 8.56 13.78
C THR A 39 -4.58 8.98 13.96
N GLU A 40 -4.28 9.57 15.13
CA GLU A 40 -2.91 9.96 15.49
C GLU A 40 -2.26 8.91 16.38
N MET A 41 -0.97 8.62 16.14
CA MET A 41 -0.08 7.92 17.07
C MET A 41 1.13 8.78 17.34
N LYS A 42 1.50 8.86 18.62
CA LYS A 42 2.64 9.68 19.08
C LYS A 42 3.78 8.83 19.62
N ASN A 43 4.99 9.36 19.45
CA ASN A 43 6.20 8.83 20.05
C ASN A 43 6.44 7.35 19.76
N VAL A 44 6.22 6.93 18.54
CA VAL A 44 6.52 5.58 18.08
C VAL A 44 7.94 5.51 17.52
N THR A 45 8.55 4.34 17.60
CA THR A 45 9.92 4.11 17.12
C THR A 45 9.90 3.45 15.75
N VAL A 46 10.62 4.01 14.79
CA VAL A 46 10.78 3.41 13.46
C VAL A 46 11.59 2.12 13.56
N ASP A 47 10.99 1.00 13.16
CA ASP A 47 11.66 -0.30 13.03
C ASP A 47 12.22 -0.48 11.62
N ARG A 48 11.47 -0.03 10.60
CA ARG A 48 11.85 -0.21 9.21
C ARG A 48 11.09 0.77 8.31
N TRP A 49 11.80 1.37 7.36
CA TRP A 49 11.23 2.13 6.26
C TRP A 49 11.54 1.43 4.95
N MET A 50 10.50 0.96 4.25
CA MET A 50 10.63 0.25 2.98
C MET A 50 10.23 1.15 1.82
N TRP A 51 11.19 1.46 0.98
CA TRP A 51 11.02 2.24 -0.25
C TRP A 51 10.86 1.30 -1.44
N THR A 52 9.66 0.74 -1.60
CA THR A 52 9.36 -0.34 -2.56
C THR A 52 8.17 -0.01 -3.43
N ASN A 53 8.14 -0.56 -4.66
CA ASN A 53 6.97 -0.54 -5.53
C ASN A 53 6.11 -1.80 -5.33
N PRO A 54 4.79 -1.72 -5.51
CA PRO A 54 3.98 -0.54 -5.85
C PRO A 54 3.72 0.40 -4.67
N HIS A 55 3.98 -0.01 -3.45
CA HIS A 55 3.73 0.75 -2.23
C HIS A 55 4.93 0.76 -1.29
N THR A 56 5.09 1.87 -0.57
CA THR A 56 6.01 1.97 0.56
C THR A 56 5.38 1.38 1.82
N PHE A 57 6.22 0.94 2.76
CA PHE A 57 5.76 0.44 4.06
C PHE A 57 6.60 1.02 5.19
N LEU A 58 5.92 1.46 6.23
CA LEU A 58 6.53 1.92 7.47
C LEU A 58 6.17 0.96 8.61
N TYR A 59 7.19 0.39 9.24
CA TYR A 59 7.03 -0.45 10.42
C TYR A 59 7.52 0.31 11.64
N VAL A 60 6.71 0.33 12.70
CA VAL A 60 7.02 1.02 13.95
C VAL A 60 6.69 0.15 15.17
N ARG A 61 7.23 0.55 16.32
CA ARG A 61 6.83 0.05 17.63
C ARG A 61 6.20 1.16 18.44
N ASP A 62 5.10 0.86 19.11
CA ASP A 62 4.49 1.76 20.08
C ASP A 62 5.21 1.71 21.44
N ALA A 63 4.72 2.49 22.40
CA ALA A 63 5.30 2.57 23.75
C ALA A 63 5.26 1.23 24.51
N GLU A 64 4.32 0.34 24.17
CA GLU A 64 4.18 -0.99 24.75
C GLU A 64 4.98 -2.06 23.99
N GLY A 65 5.75 -1.66 22.98
CA GLY A 65 6.56 -2.57 22.17
C GLY A 65 5.78 -3.34 21.10
N ARG A 66 4.50 -3.03 20.88
CA ARG A 66 3.69 -3.66 19.84
C ARG A 66 4.11 -3.16 18.47
N ARG A 67 4.17 -4.07 17.52
CA ARG A 67 4.52 -3.76 16.13
C ARG A 67 3.30 -3.31 15.35
N TRP A 68 3.50 -2.28 14.52
CA TRP A 68 2.52 -1.72 13.61
C TRP A 68 3.09 -1.64 12.20
N ALA A 69 2.25 -1.87 11.20
CA ALA A 69 2.64 -1.79 9.79
C ALA A 69 1.71 -0.83 9.04
N PHE A 70 2.28 0.15 8.38
CA PHE A 70 1.56 1.17 7.62
C PHE A 70 1.95 1.09 6.16
N GLU A 71 0.95 0.90 5.30
CA GLU A 71 1.10 1.04 3.86
C GLU A 71 1.10 2.51 3.48
N GLY A 72 1.83 2.86 2.43
CA GLY A 72 1.89 4.22 1.91
C GLY A 72 1.75 4.28 0.40
N MET A 73 1.88 5.48 -0.14
CA MET A 73 1.88 5.73 -1.57
C MET A 73 3.13 5.13 -2.23
N SER A 74 3.14 5.09 -3.56
CA SER A 74 4.30 4.61 -4.32
C SER A 74 5.52 5.52 -4.15
N PRO A 75 6.75 5.01 -4.33
CA PRO A 75 7.95 5.82 -4.31
C PRO A 75 7.91 7.03 -5.24
N ASN A 76 7.36 6.87 -6.44
CA ASN A 76 7.25 7.99 -7.41
C ASN A 76 6.32 9.10 -6.90
N HIS A 77 5.19 8.73 -6.28
CA HIS A 77 4.29 9.70 -5.68
C HIS A 77 4.97 10.43 -4.52
N LEU A 78 5.60 9.69 -3.64
CA LEU A 78 6.26 10.25 -2.45
C LEU A 78 7.47 11.13 -2.79
N ALA A 79 8.25 10.77 -3.80
CA ALA A 79 9.38 11.60 -4.25
C ALA A 79 8.93 13.01 -4.68
N ARG A 80 7.78 13.13 -5.33
CA ARG A 80 7.18 14.42 -5.70
C ARG A 80 6.70 15.21 -4.48
N ALA A 81 6.38 14.52 -3.39
CA ALA A 81 5.96 15.13 -2.12
C ALA A 81 7.14 15.38 -1.15
N GLY A 82 8.37 15.23 -1.61
CA GLY A 82 9.58 15.50 -0.82
C GLY A 82 10.10 14.33 0.01
N TRP A 83 9.54 13.14 -0.15
CA TRP A 83 10.04 11.93 0.52
C TRP A 83 11.17 11.27 -0.27
N SER A 84 11.97 10.49 0.44
CA SER A 84 13.00 9.63 -0.16
C SER A 84 13.16 8.34 0.65
N LYS A 85 13.96 7.43 0.15
CA LYS A 85 14.35 6.23 0.90
C LYS A 85 15.11 6.54 2.20
N ARG A 86 15.59 7.77 2.38
CA ARG A 86 16.31 8.26 3.56
C ARG A 86 15.46 9.14 4.48
N SER A 87 14.16 9.30 4.17
CA SER A 87 13.29 10.20 4.96
C SER A 87 13.14 9.77 6.41
N LEU A 88 13.20 8.47 6.68
CA LEU A 88 13.05 7.92 8.02
C LEU A 88 14.23 6.99 8.34
N ALA A 89 14.75 7.12 9.56
CA ALA A 89 15.84 6.28 10.05
C ALA A 89 15.33 5.27 11.09
N VAL A 90 15.89 4.05 11.08
CA VAL A 90 15.62 3.04 12.12
C VAL A 90 16.02 3.60 13.48
N GLY A 91 15.15 3.44 14.48
CA GLY A 91 15.33 3.96 15.83
C GLY A 91 14.84 5.39 16.03
N GLU A 92 14.46 6.11 14.97
CA GLU A 92 13.91 7.45 15.06
C GLU A 92 12.54 7.44 15.77
N LYS A 93 12.31 8.41 16.65
CA LYS A 93 11.01 8.67 17.26
C LYS A 93 10.21 9.59 16.37
N ILE A 94 9.00 9.19 16.04
CA ILE A 94 8.09 9.94 15.16
C ILE A 94 6.68 9.98 15.73
N ASP A 95 5.93 10.98 15.31
CA ASP A 95 4.47 11.00 15.40
C ASP A 95 3.90 10.74 14.01
N LEU A 96 2.77 10.07 13.90
CA LEU A 96 2.14 9.81 12.62
C LEU A 96 0.62 9.89 12.68
N THR A 97 0.00 10.19 11.54
CA THR A 97 -1.43 10.04 11.33
C THR A 97 -1.68 8.97 10.27
N TYR A 98 -2.77 8.23 10.43
CA TYR A 98 -3.08 7.11 9.55
C TYR A 98 -4.58 6.82 9.50
N TYR A 99 -5.01 6.16 8.43
CA TYR A 99 -6.33 5.52 8.35
C TYR A 99 -6.22 4.08 8.84
N LYS A 100 -7.12 3.68 9.74
CA LYS A 100 -7.12 2.35 10.35
C LYS A 100 -7.44 1.25 9.35
N LEU A 101 -6.96 0.04 9.64
CA LEU A 101 -7.48 -1.17 9.03
C LEU A 101 -8.85 -1.50 9.59
N ARG A 102 -9.80 -1.88 8.73
CA ARG A 102 -11.17 -2.25 9.13
C ARG A 102 -11.24 -3.50 9.99
N ASP A 103 -10.27 -4.39 9.86
CA ASP A 103 -10.21 -5.65 10.60
C ASP A 103 -9.59 -5.53 11.99
N GLY A 104 -9.22 -4.33 12.42
CA GLY A 104 -8.67 -4.05 13.76
C GLY A 104 -7.22 -4.45 13.98
N ARG A 105 -6.50 -4.96 12.97
CA ARG A 105 -5.07 -5.22 13.09
C ARG A 105 -4.27 -3.95 13.36
N HIS A 106 -3.10 -4.10 13.98
CA HIS A 106 -2.18 -2.99 14.26
C HIS A 106 -1.55 -2.50 12.95
N GLY A 107 -2.11 -1.46 12.37
CA GLY A 107 -1.66 -0.87 11.13
C GLY A 107 -2.71 -0.01 10.44
N GLY A 108 -2.40 0.39 9.22
CA GLY A 108 -3.26 1.23 8.43
C GLY A 108 -2.56 1.81 7.21
N PHE A 109 -3.13 2.89 6.68
CA PHE A 109 -2.54 3.67 5.61
C PHE A 109 -1.94 4.96 6.17
N ASN A 110 -0.64 5.18 5.96
CA ASN A 110 0.07 6.34 6.48
C ASN A 110 -0.35 7.62 5.74
N VAL A 111 -0.67 8.66 6.49
CA VAL A 111 -1.07 9.98 5.96
C VAL A 111 0.03 11.02 6.16
N THR A 112 0.50 11.20 7.38
CA THR A 112 1.61 12.13 7.71
C THR A 112 2.58 11.49 8.68
N VAL A 113 3.82 11.96 8.65
CA VAL A 113 4.85 11.63 9.64
C VAL A 113 5.50 12.93 10.10
N THR A 114 5.54 13.18 11.40
CA THR A 114 6.32 14.24 12.02
C THR A 114 7.57 13.63 12.63
N ARG A 115 8.73 14.03 12.14
CA ARG A 115 10.03 13.54 12.55
C ARG A 115 10.49 14.17 13.86
N ALA A 116 11.48 13.58 14.49
CA ALA A 116 12.07 14.10 15.73
C ALA A 116 12.61 15.53 15.60
N ASN A 117 13.04 15.96 14.41
CA ASN A 117 13.49 17.33 14.14
C ASN A 117 12.34 18.35 13.92
N GLY A 118 11.07 17.93 14.06
CA GLY A 118 9.88 18.76 13.86
C GLY A 118 9.39 18.85 12.41
N THR A 119 10.11 18.27 11.44
CA THR A 119 9.68 18.25 10.03
C THR A 119 8.50 17.30 9.86
N THR A 120 7.43 17.79 9.21
CA THR A 120 6.27 16.96 8.85
C THR A 120 6.29 16.66 7.36
N LEU A 121 6.19 15.38 7.02
CA LEU A 121 6.06 14.87 5.67
C LEU A 121 4.65 14.30 5.49
N ALA A 122 3.96 14.70 4.42
CA ALA A 122 2.62 14.25 4.11
C ALA A 122 2.60 13.36 2.86
N GLN A 123 1.83 12.28 2.89
CA GLN A 123 1.55 11.43 1.72
C GLN A 123 0.21 11.82 1.07
N LEU A 124 -0.75 12.20 1.92
CA LEU A 124 -2.09 12.65 1.53
C LEU A 124 -2.43 13.92 2.30
N PRO A 125 -3.36 14.76 1.76
CA PRO A 125 -3.92 15.85 2.53
C PRO A 125 -4.59 15.31 3.80
N VAL A 126 -4.32 15.96 4.94
CA VAL A 126 -5.01 15.63 6.20
C VAL A 126 -6.46 16.09 6.07
N ARG A 127 -7.38 15.14 6.20
CA ARG A 127 -8.81 15.46 6.30
C ARG A 127 -9.15 15.65 7.78
N THR A 128 -9.50 16.87 8.12
CA THR A 128 -10.00 17.27 9.44
C THR A 128 -11.51 17.07 9.50
#